data_34d0d9c3e22a813d2051b29a84485f58
#
_entry.id   34d0d9c3e22a813d2051b29a84485f58
#
_cell.length_a   1.000
_cell.length_b   1.000
_cell.length_c   1.000
_cell.angle_alpha   90.00
_cell.angle_beta   90.00
_cell.angle_gamma   90.00
#
_symmetry.space_group_name_H-M   'P 1'
#
loop_
_entity.id
_entity.type
_entity.pdbx_description
1 polymer ?
#
loop_
_entity_poly.entity_id
_entity_poly.type
_entity_poly.pdbx_seq_one_letter_code
_entity_poly.pdbx_strand_id
1 'polypeptide(L)'
;MSGRGSQQHVPVLQPTNATLPVGMNQGVLINMPRGLLEFGPNSLPPIVQLNGAPGTMVQVQINNELPQTVPAYIDSGGVGGTIPQSLVPGLAVGNRLPEGTSITVSTINGVPLYTQTVTAANSPTVVSSGNPFNTGNYPFSIGPIYIWNDPSPIGTTVFDRLA
;
A
#
# COMPACT_ATOMS: atom_id res chain seq x y z
N MET A 1 -25.65 -37.92 2.95
CA MET A 1 -25.86 -36.86 1.98
C MET A 1 -24.95 -35.70 2.37
N SER A 2 -23.79 -35.55 1.71
CA SER A 2 -22.80 -34.54 1.99
C SER A 2 -22.99 -33.38 1.04
N GLY A 3 -23.51 -32.25 1.55
CA GLY A 3 -23.63 -31.00 0.81
C GLY A 3 -22.25 -30.39 0.56
N ARG A 4 -21.78 -30.37 -0.68
CA ARG A 4 -20.64 -29.56 -1.10
C ARG A 4 -21.07 -28.10 -1.15
N GLY A 5 -20.60 -27.30 -0.19
CA GLY A 5 -20.67 -25.86 -0.30
C GLY A 5 -19.81 -25.37 -1.45
N SER A 6 -20.44 -24.89 -2.51
CA SER A 6 -19.76 -24.16 -3.59
C SER A 6 -19.21 -22.86 -3.05
N GLN A 7 -17.91 -22.75 -2.92
CA GLN A 7 -17.24 -21.47 -2.72
C GLN A 7 -17.48 -20.62 -3.97
N GLN A 8 -18.29 -19.58 -3.84
CA GLN A 8 -18.40 -18.56 -4.88
C GLN A 8 -17.05 -17.84 -4.95
N HIS A 9 -16.36 -18.07 -6.03
CA HIS A 9 -15.18 -17.31 -6.43
C HIS A 9 -15.68 -15.89 -6.78
N VAL A 10 -15.51 -14.94 -5.85
CA VAL A 10 -15.72 -13.52 -6.15
C VAL A 10 -14.61 -13.13 -7.11
N PRO A 11 -14.91 -12.74 -8.36
CA PRO A 11 -13.86 -12.26 -9.26
C PRO A 11 -13.27 -11.01 -8.61
N VAL A 12 -11.99 -11.04 -8.28
CA VAL A 12 -11.23 -9.84 -7.99
C VAL A 12 -11.25 -9.02 -9.28
N LEU A 13 -12.07 -7.97 -9.31
CA LEU A 13 -12.02 -6.98 -10.36
C LEU A 13 -10.64 -6.32 -10.29
N GLN A 14 -9.71 -6.86 -11.06
CA GLN A 14 -8.52 -6.09 -11.39
C GLN A 14 -9.00 -4.85 -12.16
N PRO A 15 -8.64 -3.64 -11.74
CA PRO A 15 -8.93 -2.46 -12.54
C PRO A 15 -8.13 -2.58 -13.84
N THR A 16 -8.77 -3.17 -14.83
CA THR A 16 -8.22 -3.17 -16.17
C THR A 16 -8.44 -1.77 -16.73
N ASN A 17 -7.39 -0.94 -16.76
CA ASN A 17 -7.40 0.30 -17.55
C ASN A 17 -7.58 0.00 -19.07
N ALA A 18 -7.87 -1.25 -19.41
CA ALA A 18 -8.06 -1.73 -20.80
C ALA A 18 -9.18 -1.03 -21.56
N THR A 19 -10.10 -0.37 -20.84
CA THR A 19 -11.20 0.42 -21.44
C THR A 19 -10.85 1.89 -21.64
N LEU A 20 -9.72 2.36 -21.11
CA LEU A 20 -9.28 3.73 -21.31
C LEU A 20 -8.68 3.92 -22.71
N PRO A 21 -8.78 5.13 -23.30
CA PRO A 21 -8.14 5.45 -24.57
C PRO A 21 -6.63 5.13 -24.56
N VAL A 22 -6.10 4.82 -25.73
CA VAL A 22 -4.65 4.61 -25.92
C VAL A 22 -3.88 5.82 -25.41
N GLY A 23 -2.86 5.58 -24.59
CA GLY A 23 -2.09 6.61 -23.90
C GLY A 23 -2.57 6.93 -22.49
N MET A 24 -3.83 6.65 -22.14
CA MET A 24 -4.34 6.80 -20.77
C MET A 24 -4.36 5.48 -19.99
N ASN A 25 -4.14 4.37 -20.65
CA ASN A 25 -4.22 3.02 -20.09
C ASN A 25 -2.90 2.49 -19.50
N GLN A 26 -1.83 3.30 -19.48
CA GLN A 26 -0.53 2.88 -18.99
C GLN A 26 -0.47 2.84 -17.45
N GLY A 27 -1.14 3.77 -16.80
CA GLY A 27 -1.16 3.85 -15.35
C GLY A 27 -1.90 5.07 -14.84
N VAL A 28 -1.78 5.30 -13.55
CA VAL A 28 -2.38 6.45 -12.87
C VAL A 28 -1.39 7.06 -11.87
N LEU A 29 -1.15 8.35 -11.97
CA LEU A 29 -0.42 9.15 -10.99
C LEU A 29 -1.41 9.74 -10.00
N ILE A 30 -1.21 9.46 -8.72
CA ILE A 30 -1.97 10.00 -7.60
C ILE A 30 -1.06 10.94 -6.83
N ASN A 31 -1.31 12.24 -6.91
CA ASN A 31 -0.54 13.28 -6.24
C ASN A 31 -1.46 14.05 -5.28
N MET A 32 -1.73 13.46 -4.12
CA MET A 32 -2.63 14.05 -3.13
C MET A 32 -2.16 15.42 -2.62
N PRO A 33 -0.86 15.68 -2.38
CA PRO A 33 -0.37 16.99 -1.98
C PRO A 33 -0.76 18.13 -2.94
N ARG A 34 -0.94 17.79 -4.24
CA ARG A 34 -1.37 18.76 -5.27
C ARG A 34 -2.84 18.63 -5.66
N GLY A 35 -3.58 17.67 -5.09
CA GLY A 35 -4.96 17.38 -5.46
C GLY A 35 -5.09 16.90 -6.92
N LEU A 36 -4.09 16.19 -7.44
CA LEU A 36 -3.98 15.82 -8.84
C LEU A 36 -4.11 14.31 -9.05
N LEU A 37 -4.86 13.91 -10.07
CA LEU A 37 -4.97 12.57 -10.59
C LEU A 37 -4.73 12.61 -12.11
N GLU A 38 -3.69 11.93 -12.58
CA GLU A 38 -3.34 11.88 -14.01
C GLU A 38 -3.36 10.44 -14.53
N PHE A 39 -3.99 10.22 -15.67
CA PHE A 39 -3.98 8.94 -16.36
C PHE A 39 -3.00 8.99 -17.54
N GLY A 40 -2.20 7.94 -17.70
CA GLY A 40 -1.23 7.83 -18.80
C GLY A 40 0.17 7.45 -18.32
N PRO A 41 1.21 7.88 -19.06
CA PRO A 41 2.59 7.62 -18.66
C PRO A 41 2.94 8.42 -17.40
N ASN A 42 3.90 7.89 -16.61
CA ASN A 42 4.41 8.62 -15.45
C ASN A 42 5.08 9.94 -15.89
N SER A 43 4.56 11.05 -15.41
CA SER A 43 5.06 12.40 -15.72
C SER A 43 6.15 12.88 -14.75
N LEU A 44 6.40 12.14 -13.67
CA LEU A 44 7.34 12.51 -12.62
C LEU A 44 8.58 11.60 -12.57
N PRO A 45 9.73 12.12 -12.08
CA PRO A 45 10.93 11.31 -11.92
C PRO A 45 10.77 10.31 -10.77
N PRO A 46 10.97 9.01 -11.02
CA PRO A 46 10.87 7.98 -9.99
C PRO A 46 12.00 8.09 -8.96
N ILE A 47 11.65 7.87 -7.68
CA ILE A 47 12.62 7.67 -6.59
C ILE A 47 12.88 6.19 -6.43
N VAL A 48 11.81 5.39 -6.33
CA VAL A 48 11.89 3.95 -6.10
C VAL A 48 10.68 3.23 -6.71
N GLN A 49 10.91 2.00 -7.14
CA GLN A 49 9.86 1.13 -7.70
C GLN A 49 9.72 -0.15 -6.88
N LEU A 50 8.48 -0.55 -6.64
CA LEU A 50 8.12 -1.80 -6.02
C LEU A 50 7.45 -2.71 -7.05
N ASN A 51 7.84 -3.98 -7.07
CA ASN A 51 7.14 -4.99 -7.86
C ASN A 51 5.78 -5.26 -7.23
N GLY A 52 4.72 -5.10 -8.02
CA GLY A 52 3.34 -5.28 -7.61
C GLY A 52 2.58 -3.97 -7.38
N ALA A 53 1.29 -3.99 -7.73
CA ALA A 53 0.36 -2.91 -7.51
C ALA A 53 -1.09 -3.47 -7.42
N PRO A 54 -1.83 -3.17 -6.37
CA PRO A 54 -1.41 -2.47 -5.13
C PRO A 54 -0.65 -3.37 -4.15
N GLY A 55 -0.58 -4.69 -4.38
CA GLY A 55 0.05 -5.66 -3.51
C GLY A 55 1.55 -5.80 -3.79
N THR A 56 2.38 -5.74 -2.76
CA THR A 56 3.84 -5.83 -2.85
C THR A 56 4.43 -6.40 -1.57
N MET A 57 5.76 -6.58 -1.53
CA MET A 57 6.51 -6.92 -0.32
C MET A 57 7.30 -5.70 0.15
N VAL A 58 7.24 -5.42 1.45
CA VAL A 58 7.99 -4.32 2.08
C VAL A 58 8.62 -4.78 3.40
N GLN A 59 9.57 -4.01 3.89
CA GLN A 59 10.01 -4.09 5.28
C GLN A 59 9.24 -3.04 6.09
N VAL A 60 8.72 -3.47 7.24
CA VAL A 60 8.05 -2.60 8.21
C VAL A 60 8.81 -2.65 9.53
N GLN A 61 9.17 -1.49 10.04
CA GLN A 61 9.79 -1.33 11.35
C GLN A 61 8.87 -0.51 12.25
N ILE A 62 8.60 -1.02 13.44
CA ILE A 62 7.80 -0.33 14.47
C ILE A 62 8.75 0.21 15.54
N ASN A 63 8.74 1.51 15.74
CA ASN A 63 9.67 2.19 16.65
C ASN A 63 11.14 1.81 16.36
N ASN A 64 11.82 1.27 17.35
CA ASN A 64 13.20 0.83 17.26
C ASN A 64 13.35 -0.70 17.14
N GLU A 65 12.24 -1.42 16.88
CA GLU A 65 12.29 -2.87 16.68
C GLU A 65 12.99 -3.22 15.34
N LEU A 66 13.36 -4.47 15.19
CA LEU A 66 13.95 -4.93 13.94
C LEU A 66 12.93 -4.90 12.79
N PRO A 67 13.31 -4.45 11.58
CA PRO A 67 12.42 -4.47 10.43
C PRO A 67 12.00 -5.90 10.09
N GLN A 68 10.73 -6.09 9.74
CA GLN A 68 10.18 -7.36 9.31
C GLN A 68 9.66 -7.26 7.88
N THR A 69 9.97 -8.24 7.05
CA THR A 69 9.45 -8.31 5.68
C THR A 69 8.05 -8.91 5.69
N VAL A 70 7.09 -8.18 5.16
CA VAL A 70 5.68 -8.55 5.14
C VAL A 70 5.03 -8.24 3.80
N PRO A 71 3.99 -8.99 3.40
CA PRO A 71 3.13 -8.56 2.30
C PRO A 71 2.39 -7.28 2.69
N ALA A 72 2.23 -6.38 1.72
CA ALA A 72 1.59 -5.09 1.94
C ALA A 72 0.67 -4.68 0.79
N TYR A 73 -0.32 -3.86 1.10
CA TYR A 73 -1.10 -3.09 0.13
C TYR A 73 -0.76 -1.61 0.26
N ILE A 74 -0.36 -0.99 -0.85
CA ILE A 74 -0.19 0.45 -0.96
C ILE A 74 -1.56 1.02 -1.34
N ASP A 75 -2.31 1.51 -0.35
CA ASP A 75 -3.75 1.76 -0.45
C ASP A 75 -4.08 3.25 -0.38
N SER A 76 -4.52 3.83 -1.51
CA SER A 76 -4.92 5.25 -1.57
C SER A 76 -6.31 5.51 -0.96
N GLY A 77 -7.13 4.49 -0.74
CA GLY A 77 -8.52 4.62 -0.29
C GLY A 77 -8.72 4.50 1.22
N GLY A 78 -7.78 3.90 1.94
CA GLY A 78 -7.87 3.71 3.39
C GLY A 78 -7.29 4.88 4.17
N VAL A 79 -7.98 5.38 5.20
CA VAL A 79 -7.45 6.50 6.00
C VAL A 79 -6.32 6.04 6.92
N GLY A 80 -6.56 5.08 7.82
CA GLY A 80 -5.58 4.63 8.81
C GLY A 80 -4.86 3.34 8.45
N GLY A 81 -5.39 2.57 7.51
CA GLY A 81 -4.86 1.26 7.14
C GLY A 81 -5.01 0.19 8.23
N THR A 82 -4.27 -0.91 8.05
CA THR A 82 -4.24 -2.01 9.03
C THR A 82 -2.83 -2.55 9.24
N ILE A 83 -2.56 -3.06 10.43
CA ILE A 83 -1.26 -3.64 10.78
C ILE A 83 -1.45 -5.07 11.32
N PRO A 84 -0.74 -6.07 10.77
CA PRO A 84 -0.81 -7.43 11.29
C PRO A 84 -0.25 -7.53 12.71
N GLN A 85 -0.93 -8.28 13.56
CA GLN A 85 -0.56 -8.46 14.97
C GLN A 85 0.88 -8.99 15.15
N SER A 86 1.40 -9.72 14.16
CA SER A 86 2.80 -10.18 14.17
C SER A 86 3.83 -9.06 14.29
N LEU A 87 3.52 -7.87 13.77
CA LEU A 87 4.38 -6.69 13.89
C LEU A 87 4.24 -5.97 15.25
N VAL A 88 3.15 -6.25 15.98
CA VAL A 88 2.80 -5.57 17.25
C VAL A 88 2.23 -6.59 18.24
N PRO A 89 2.99 -7.62 18.65
CA PRO A 89 2.49 -8.78 19.40
C PRO A 89 1.89 -8.42 20.77
N GLY A 90 2.19 -7.23 21.30
CA GLY A 90 1.59 -6.75 22.55
C GLY A 90 0.19 -6.17 22.43
N LEU A 91 -0.36 -6.04 21.21
CA LEU A 91 -1.67 -5.45 20.96
C LEU A 91 -2.68 -6.49 20.49
N ALA A 92 -3.91 -6.40 20.99
CA ALA A 92 -5.00 -7.27 20.54
C ALA A 92 -5.56 -6.85 19.19
N VAL A 93 -6.04 -7.82 18.40
CA VAL A 93 -6.78 -7.58 17.16
C VAL A 93 -7.99 -6.68 17.45
N GLY A 94 -8.21 -5.71 16.57
CA GLY A 94 -9.25 -4.68 16.71
C GLY A 94 -8.79 -3.41 17.43
N ASN A 95 -7.66 -3.44 18.15
CA ASN A 95 -7.10 -2.25 18.75
C ASN A 95 -6.47 -1.35 17.69
N ARG A 96 -6.38 -0.07 18.00
CA ARG A 96 -5.61 0.90 17.21
C ARG A 96 -4.19 1.01 17.76
N LEU A 97 -3.25 1.30 16.89
CA LEU A 97 -1.88 1.58 17.30
C LEU A 97 -1.84 2.84 18.17
N PRO A 98 -1.08 2.85 19.29
CA PRO A 98 -0.95 4.02 20.15
C PRO A 98 -0.37 5.23 19.41
N GLU A 99 -0.89 6.41 19.73
CA GLU A 99 -0.32 7.67 19.23
C GLU A 99 1.16 7.81 19.62
N GLY A 100 1.94 8.41 18.74
CA GLY A 100 3.39 8.54 18.89
C GLY A 100 4.18 7.33 18.41
N THR A 101 3.54 6.20 18.08
CA THR A 101 4.23 5.06 17.47
C THR A 101 4.81 5.47 16.11
N SER A 102 6.07 5.12 15.86
CA SER A 102 6.72 5.31 14.57
C SER A 102 6.58 4.04 13.71
N ILE A 103 6.14 4.21 12.47
CA ILE A 103 6.11 3.15 11.45
C ILE A 103 7.03 3.57 10.32
N THR A 104 8.16 2.87 10.16
CA THR A 104 9.04 3.08 9.01
C THR A 104 8.82 1.96 8.00
N VAL A 105 8.57 2.32 6.76
CA VAL A 105 8.39 1.39 5.65
C VAL A 105 9.53 1.57 4.65
N SER A 106 10.11 0.44 4.25
CA SER A 106 11.24 0.39 3.33
C SER A 106 11.01 -0.69 2.27
N THR A 107 11.74 -0.63 1.18
CA THR A 107 11.83 -1.74 0.23
C THR A 107 12.45 -2.97 0.93
N ILE A 108 12.32 -4.15 0.33
CA ILE A 108 12.97 -5.38 0.83
C ILE A 108 14.51 -5.29 0.89
N ASN A 109 15.10 -4.34 0.15
CA ASN A 109 16.54 -4.05 0.16
C ASN A 109 16.92 -2.91 1.11
N GLY A 110 15.98 -2.46 1.97
CA GLY A 110 16.23 -1.45 3.00
C GLY A 110 16.22 0.00 2.51
N VAL A 111 15.80 0.29 1.27
CA VAL A 111 15.64 1.68 0.80
C VAL A 111 14.39 2.27 1.46
N PRO A 112 14.50 3.37 2.22
CA PRO A 112 13.35 3.98 2.89
C PRO A 112 12.33 4.50 1.87
N LEU A 113 11.05 4.23 2.14
CA LEU A 113 9.90 4.78 1.41
C LEU A 113 9.30 5.96 2.17
N TYR A 114 8.96 5.75 3.43
CA TYR A 114 8.43 6.78 4.31
C TYR A 114 8.53 6.38 5.79
N THR A 115 8.38 7.37 6.66
CA THR A 115 8.14 7.15 8.10
C THR A 115 6.88 7.91 8.50
N GLN A 116 5.96 7.21 9.17
CA GLN A 116 4.72 7.75 9.71
C GLN A 116 4.80 7.80 11.22
N THR A 117 4.49 8.95 11.81
CA THR A 117 4.14 9.02 13.22
C THR A 117 2.64 8.84 13.40
N VAL A 118 2.24 7.87 14.19
CA VAL A 118 0.83 7.55 14.45
C VAL A 118 0.18 8.66 15.25
N THR A 119 -0.99 9.08 14.80
CA THR A 119 -1.89 10.03 15.46
C THR A 119 -3.28 9.44 15.57
N ALA A 120 -4.20 10.07 16.32
CA ALA A 120 -5.61 9.64 16.34
C ALA A 120 -6.24 9.56 14.94
N ALA A 121 -5.83 10.43 14.02
CA ALA A 121 -6.41 10.51 12.68
C ALA A 121 -5.91 9.42 11.71
N ASN A 122 -4.66 8.96 11.86
CA ASN A 122 -4.00 8.04 10.91
C ASN A 122 -3.62 6.69 11.51
N SER A 123 -4.07 6.38 12.71
CA SER A 123 -3.70 5.14 13.41
C SER A 123 -4.23 3.90 12.70
N PRO A 124 -3.38 2.91 12.35
CA PRO A 124 -3.82 1.64 11.81
C PRO A 124 -4.55 0.80 12.85
N THR A 125 -5.47 -0.04 12.36
CA THR A 125 -6.14 -1.05 13.19
C THR A 125 -5.36 -2.37 13.14
N VAL A 126 -5.15 -3.00 14.29
CA VAL A 126 -4.50 -4.31 14.41
C VAL A 126 -5.41 -5.38 13.83
N VAL A 127 -4.88 -6.17 12.91
CA VAL A 127 -5.57 -7.33 12.30
C VAL A 127 -4.81 -8.62 12.59
N SER A 128 -5.42 -9.77 12.30
CA SER A 128 -4.78 -11.07 12.51
C SER A 128 -3.45 -11.17 11.76
N SER A 129 -2.48 -11.89 12.33
CA SER A 129 -1.09 -11.99 11.83
C SER A 129 -0.93 -12.48 10.40
N GLY A 130 -1.92 -13.20 9.85
CA GLY A 130 -1.91 -13.67 8.45
C GLY A 130 -2.37 -12.62 7.42
N ASN A 131 -2.83 -11.45 7.85
CA ASN A 131 -3.24 -10.40 6.94
C ASN A 131 -2.05 -9.55 6.48
N PRO A 132 -2.08 -8.99 5.26
CA PRO A 132 -1.11 -8.02 4.81
C PRO A 132 -1.15 -6.73 5.65
N PHE A 133 -0.01 -6.04 5.69
CA PHE A 133 0.04 -4.65 6.13
C PHE A 133 -0.64 -3.77 5.08
N ASN A 134 -1.61 -2.95 5.50
CA ASN A 134 -2.25 -1.96 4.63
C ASN A 134 -1.78 -0.57 5.06
N THR A 135 -1.14 0.15 4.15
CA THR A 135 -0.53 1.47 4.44
C THR A 135 -1.56 2.55 4.75
N GLY A 136 -2.82 2.35 4.38
CA GLY A 136 -3.74 3.47 4.24
C GLY A 136 -3.22 4.49 3.23
N ASN A 137 -3.82 5.66 3.23
CA ASN A 137 -3.48 6.74 2.29
C ASN A 137 -2.27 7.58 2.72
N TYR A 138 -1.64 7.27 3.86
CA TYR A 138 -0.55 8.08 4.38
C TYR A 138 0.59 8.31 3.36
N PRO A 139 1.13 7.30 2.66
CA PRO A 139 2.19 7.53 1.68
C PRO A 139 1.76 8.46 0.54
N PHE A 140 0.49 8.40 0.13
CA PHE A 140 -0.06 9.29 -0.89
C PHE A 140 -0.24 10.73 -0.39
N SER A 141 -0.46 10.92 0.91
CA SER A 141 -0.60 12.25 1.51
C SER A 141 0.71 13.03 1.58
N ILE A 142 1.86 12.34 1.52
CA ILE A 142 3.19 12.95 1.64
C ILE A 142 3.94 13.04 0.32
N GLY A 143 3.53 12.32 -0.71
CA GLY A 143 4.21 12.33 -1.99
C GLY A 143 3.38 11.71 -3.12
N PRO A 144 3.76 11.98 -4.38
CA PRO A 144 3.12 11.37 -5.53
C PRO A 144 3.50 9.89 -5.66
N ILE A 145 2.50 9.06 -6.00
CA ILE A 145 2.70 7.65 -6.28
C ILE A 145 2.04 7.33 -7.62
N TYR A 146 2.80 6.70 -8.50
CA TYR A 146 2.31 6.24 -9.77
C TYR A 146 2.06 4.73 -9.71
N ILE A 147 0.87 4.31 -10.09
CA ILE A 147 0.46 2.92 -10.23
C ILE A 147 0.56 2.58 -11.71
N TRP A 148 1.58 1.83 -12.07
CA TRP A 148 1.82 1.42 -13.45
C TRP A 148 1.13 0.10 -13.74
N ASN A 149 0.30 0.11 -14.76
CA ASN A 149 -0.32 -1.06 -15.35
C ASN A 149 0.63 -1.66 -16.40
N ASP A 150 1.72 -2.25 -15.92
CA ASP A 150 2.61 -3.02 -16.77
C ASP A 150 1.81 -4.16 -17.45
N PRO A 151 2.16 -4.58 -18.69
CA PRO A 151 1.72 -5.86 -19.24
C PRO A 151 2.05 -7.06 -18.32
N SER A 152 2.94 -6.91 -17.35
CA SER A 152 3.09 -7.82 -16.22
C SER A 152 1.78 -7.90 -15.41
N PRO A 153 1.26 -9.12 -15.11
CA PRO A 153 -0.01 -9.29 -14.40
C PRO A 153 0.01 -8.77 -12.94
N ILE A 154 1.16 -8.38 -12.43
CA ILE A 154 1.30 -7.90 -11.03
C ILE A 154 1.40 -6.39 -10.90
N GLY A 155 1.63 -5.64 -12.00
CA GLY A 155 1.81 -4.18 -11.98
C GLY A 155 3.07 -3.71 -11.25
N THR A 156 3.22 -2.40 -11.14
CA THR A 156 4.35 -1.75 -10.44
C THR A 156 3.84 -0.53 -9.68
N THR A 157 4.30 -0.35 -8.43
CA THR A 157 4.06 0.86 -7.64
C THR A 157 5.33 1.70 -7.63
N VAL A 158 5.24 2.95 -8.06
CA VAL A 158 6.38 3.87 -8.19
C VAL A 158 6.18 5.04 -7.23
N PHE A 159 7.13 5.24 -6.34
CA PHE A 159 7.21 6.43 -5.50
C PHE A 159 8.00 7.49 -6.27
N ASP A 160 7.40 8.63 -6.50
CA ASP A 160 7.95 9.70 -7.32
C ASP A 160 8.42 10.88 -6.48
N ARG A 161 9.28 11.70 -7.08
CA ARG A 161 9.71 12.96 -6.47
C ARG A 161 8.63 14.04 -6.69
N LEU A 162 8.33 14.80 -5.65
CA LEU A 162 7.58 16.05 -5.81
C LEU A 162 8.41 16.99 -6.72
N ALA A 163 7.81 17.38 -7.84
CA ALA A 163 8.41 18.37 -8.74
C ALA A 163 8.10 19.79 -8.24
#